data_f325a9b5edeb0d1902ec0be12d269979
#
_entry.id   f325a9b5edeb0d1902ec0be12d269979
#
_cell.length_a   1.000
_cell.length_b   1.000
_cell.length_c   1.000
_cell.angle_alpha   90.00
_cell.angle_beta   90.00
_cell.angle_gamma   90.00
#
_symmetry.space_group_name_H-M   'P 1'
#
loop_
_entity.id
_entity.type
_entity.pdbx_description
1 polymer ?
#
loop_
_entity_poly.entity_id
_entity_poly.type
_entity_poly.pdbx_seq_one_letter_code
_entity_poly.pdbx_strand_id
1 'polypeptide(L)'
;ANTSTGYFKEPGDCSAYVVFNSVDNSLTFKYDTNISQVAENETVCTIKTCNQSPVWYNNRSSITKVVFEPSFISARPAACYYWFSYCTNLATIEGLEYLNTSEVTSMSFMFSGCKKITTLNLSNFDTSKVTDMIHMFYHCDALTTIYVSDKFVVDQVTNDNMMFEYSEALKGAQKYSNLKYDKTYANYRTGYFTCGINTADD
;
A
#
# COMPACT_ATOMS: atom_id res chain seq x y z
N ALA A 1 -4.73 -37.51 3.31
CA ALA A 1 -5.38 -36.84 4.41
C ALA A 1 -4.86 -35.39 4.44
N ASN A 2 -5.66 -34.46 3.94
CA ASN A 2 -5.30 -33.05 3.85
C ASN A 2 -5.90 -32.38 5.09
N THR A 3 -5.13 -32.18 6.13
CA THR A 3 -5.54 -31.44 7.31
C THR A 3 -5.34 -29.94 7.04
N SER A 4 -6.30 -29.34 6.34
CA SER A 4 -6.52 -27.91 6.39
C SER A 4 -7.03 -27.58 7.79
N THR A 5 -6.15 -27.10 8.67
CA THR A 5 -6.55 -26.47 9.92
C THR A 5 -7.12 -25.09 9.58
N GLY A 6 -8.39 -25.07 9.15
CA GLY A 6 -9.18 -23.87 9.09
C GLY A 6 -9.37 -23.37 10.52
N TYR A 7 -8.81 -22.22 10.85
CA TYR A 7 -9.24 -21.46 12.02
C TYR A 7 -10.70 -21.09 11.80
N PHE A 8 -11.60 -21.82 12.43
CA PHE A 8 -12.99 -21.39 12.58
C PHE A 8 -12.99 -20.18 13.51
N LYS A 9 -13.17 -19.01 12.95
CA LYS A 9 -13.41 -17.81 13.72
C LYS A 9 -14.84 -17.87 14.28
N GLU A 10 -15.02 -17.50 15.56
CA GLU A 10 -16.34 -17.41 16.17
C GLU A 10 -17.22 -16.43 15.36
N PRO A 11 -18.52 -16.74 15.15
CA PRO A 11 -19.44 -15.82 14.50
C PRO A 11 -19.53 -14.51 15.27
N GLY A 12 -19.08 -13.41 14.64
CA GLY A 12 -19.12 -12.06 15.22
C GLY A 12 -17.78 -11.35 15.37
N ASP A 13 -16.66 -12.05 15.16
CA ASP A 13 -15.34 -11.41 15.19
C ASP A 13 -15.02 -10.70 13.87
N CYS A 14 -14.74 -9.39 13.92
CA CYS A 14 -14.27 -8.61 12.77
C CYS A 14 -12.92 -9.12 12.25
N SER A 15 -12.76 -9.14 10.94
CA SER A 15 -11.51 -9.51 10.25
C SER A 15 -11.12 -8.50 9.21
N ALA A 16 -9.81 -8.31 9.04
CA ALA A 16 -9.26 -7.63 7.88
C ALA A 16 -9.18 -8.61 6.70
N TYR A 17 -9.79 -8.26 5.58
CA TYR A 17 -9.75 -9.05 4.36
C TYR A 17 -9.84 -8.16 3.12
N VAL A 18 -9.57 -8.75 1.96
CA VAL A 18 -9.65 -8.08 0.66
C VAL A 18 -10.56 -8.87 -0.25
N VAL A 19 -11.41 -8.16 -0.98
CA VAL A 19 -12.26 -8.73 -2.01
C VAL A 19 -11.69 -8.32 -3.38
N PHE A 20 -11.35 -9.30 -4.21
CA PHE A 20 -11.04 -9.07 -5.62
C PHE A 20 -12.29 -9.31 -6.45
N ASN A 21 -12.76 -8.28 -7.16
CA ASN A 21 -13.87 -8.37 -8.11
C ASN A 21 -13.31 -8.51 -9.53
N SER A 22 -13.61 -9.63 -10.19
CA SER A 22 -13.10 -9.96 -11.52
C SER A 22 -13.85 -9.28 -12.68
N VAL A 23 -14.99 -8.62 -12.41
CA VAL A 23 -15.77 -7.91 -13.44
C VAL A 23 -15.19 -6.52 -13.69
N ASP A 24 -14.92 -5.76 -12.61
CA ASP A 24 -14.39 -4.40 -12.71
C ASP A 24 -12.88 -4.31 -12.38
N ASN A 25 -12.27 -5.47 -12.05
CA ASN A 25 -10.87 -5.58 -11.67
C ASN A 25 -10.47 -4.68 -10.49
N SER A 26 -11.35 -4.60 -9.49
CA SER A 26 -11.10 -3.85 -8.26
C SER A 26 -10.64 -4.72 -7.10
N LEU A 27 -9.86 -4.13 -6.18
CA LEU A 27 -9.59 -4.67 -4.85
C LEU A 27 -10.28 -3.80 -3.81
N THR A 28 -11.10 -4.40 -2.94
CA THR A 28 -11.74 -3.70 -1.83
C THR A 28 -11.25 -4.25 -0.49
N PHE A 29 -10.64 -3.38 0.31
CA PHE A 29 -10.14 -3.68 1.65
C PHE A 29 -11.22 -3.41 2.69
N LYS A 30 -11.55 -4.42 3.51
CA LYS A 30 -12.65 -4.41 4.47
C LYS A 30 -12.20 -4.91 5.86
N TYR A 31 -12.91 -4.43 6.89
CA TYR A 31 -12.75 -4.92 8.26
C TYR A 31 -14.11 -5.07 8.93
N ASP A 32 -14.74 -6.22 8.78
CA ASP A 32 -16.07 -6.50 9.32
C ASP A 32 -16.28 -8.01 9.57
N THR A 33 -17.51 -8.40 9.83
CA THR A 33 -17.95 -9.79 10.05
C THR A 33 -18.44 -10.50 8.79
N ASN A 34 -18.49 -9.82 7.63
CA ASN A 34 -19.18 -10.27 6.42
C ASN A 34 -18.29 -11.06 5.44
N ILE A 35 -17.15 -11.57 5.89
CA ILE A 35 -16.16 -12.26 5.04
C ILE A 35 -16.72 -13.41 4.19
N SER A 36 -17.83 -14.00 4.59
CA SER A 36 -18.50 -15.10 3.86
C SER A 36 -19.56 -14.63 2.86
N GLN A 37 -19.88 -13.34 2.83
CA GLN A 37 -20.94 -12.77 1.99
C GLN A 37 -20.35 -12.06 0.78
N VAL A 38 -19.88 -12.84 -0.20
CA VAL A 38 -19.31 -12.32 -1.45
C VAL A 38 -20.07 -12.83 -2.64
N ALA A 39 -20.10 -12.05 -3.72
CA ALA A 39 -20.75 -12.42 -4.96
C ALA A 39 -19.95 -13.49 -5.73
N GLU A 40 -20.56 -14.16 -6.72
CA GLU A 40 -19.92 -15.22 -7.51
C GLU A 40 -18.68 -14.74 -8.29
N ASN A 41 -18.63 -13.46 -8.67
CA ASN A 41 -17.52 -12.83 -9.37
C ASN A 41 -16.45 -12.25 -8.43
N GLU A 42 -16.57 -12.50 -7.13
CA GLU A 42 -15.69 -11.99 -6.10
C GLU A 42 -14.87 -13.11 -5.45
N THR A 43 -13.63 -12.81 -5.13
CA THR A 43 -12.72 -13.70 -4.40
C THR A 43 -12.25 -13.03 -3.14
N VAL A 44 -12.50 -13.67 -1.99
CA VAL A 44 -11.96 -13.20 -0.70
C VAL A 44 -10.51 -13.63 -0.55
N CYS A 45 -9.70 -12.65 -0.22
CA CYS A 45 -8.28 -12.84 0.05
C CYS A 45 -7.96 -12.42 1.50
N THR A 46 -7.37 -13.31 2.26
CA THR A 46 -6.91 -12.96 3.62
C THR A 46 -5.64 -12.12 3.56
N ILE A 47 -5.54 -11.14 4.46
CA ILE A 47 -4.32 -10.34 4.61
C ILE A 47 -3.30 -11.17 5.39
N LYS A 48 -2.19 -11.48 4.72
CA LYS A 48 -1.07 -12.19 5.35
C LYS A 48 -0.24 -11.24 6.21
N THR A 49 0.20 -11.73 7.35
CA THR A 49 0.89 -10.93 8.38
C THR A 49 2.41 -10.90 8.23
N CYS A 50 2.97 -11.52 7.18
CA CYS A 50 4.41 -11.64 6.99
C CYS A 50 4.83 -11.39 5.54
N ASN A 51 6.14 -11.37 5.28
CA ASN A 51 6.80 -11.10 4.00
C ASN A 51 6.48 -12.17 2.92
N GLN A 52 5.21 -12.33 2.60
CA GLN A 52 4.72 -13.17 1.51
C GLN A 52 3.86 -12.34 0.58
N SER A 53 3.98 -12.59 -0.72
CA SER A 53 3.12 -11.95 -1.71
C SER A 53 1.65 -12.17 -1.37
N PRO A 54 0.80 -11.14 -1.49
CA PRO A 54 -0.62 -11.26 -1.19
C PRO A 54 -1.31 -12.25 -2.15
N VAL A 55 -2.44 -12.79 -1.74
CA VAL A 55 -3.17 -13.80 -2.54
C VAL A 55 -3.59 -13.23 -3.91
N TRP A 56 -3.94 -11.93 -3.99
CA TRP A 56 -4.31 -11.24 -5.24
C TRP A 56 -3.14 -10.93 -6.16
N TYR A 57 -1.91 -11.25 -5.77
CA TYR A 57 -0.71 -10.97 -6.58
C TYR A 57 -0.76 -11.58 -7.99
N ASN A 58 -1.42 -12.72 -8.15
CA ASN A 58 -1.60 -13.35 -9.47
C ASN A 58 -2.50 -12.52 -10.41
N ASN A 59 -3.36 -11.65 -9.87
CA ASN A 59 -4.28 -10.78 -10.60
C ASN A 59 -3.72 -9.36 -10.78
N ARG A 60 -2.50 -9.08 -10.31
CA ARG A 60 -1.92 -7.74 -10.22
C ARG A 60 -1.98 -6.93 -11.51
N SER A 61 -1.77 -7.57 -12.67
CA SER A 61 -1.78 -6.88 -13.95
C SER A 61 -3.17 -6.49 -14.44
N SER A 62 -4.24 -7.11 -13.90
CA SER A 62 -5.61 -6.74 -14.24
C SER A 62 -6.19 -5.66 -13.31
N ILE A 63 -5.66 -5.51 -12.09
CA ILE A 63 -6.16 -4.56 -11.10
C ILE A 63 -6.07 -3.13 -11.64
N THR A 64 -7.21 -2.45 -11.68
CA THR A 64 -7.34 -1.06 -12.16
C THR A 64 -7.65 -0.06 -11.04
N LYS A 65 -8.27 -0.54 -9.96
CA LYS A 65 -8.75 0.28 -8.84
C LYS A 65 -8.55 -0.46 -7.52
N VAL A 66 -8.23 0.31 -6.48
CA VAL A 66 -8.21 -0.14 -5.08
C VAL A 66 -9.13 0.76 -4.26
N VAL A 67 -9.90 0.17 -3.35
CA VAL A 67 -10.77 0.88 -2.41
C VAL A 67 -10.48 0.38 -0.99
N PHE A 68 -10.20 1.28 -0.09
CA PHE A 68 -10.23 1.00 1.34
C PHE A 68 -11.56 1.49 1.90
N GLU A 69 -12.40 0.60 2.42
CA GLU A 69 -13.62 1.01 3.10
C GLU A 69 -13.31 1.67 4.45
N PRO A 70 -14.15 2.59 4.95
CA PRO A 70 -13.93 3.26 6.24
C PRO A 70 -13.73 2.29 7.41
N SER A 71 -14.36 1.12 7.36
CA SER A 71 -14.19 0.06 8.37
C SER A 71 -12.73 -0.39 8.52
N PHE A 72 -11.94 -0.30 7.43
CA PHE A 72 -10.55 -0.76 7.40
C PHE A 72 -9.61 0.03 8.33
N ILE A 73 -10.02 1.23 8.79
CA ILE A 73 -9.26 2.01 9.78
C ILE A 73 -9.00 1.24 11.07
N SER A 74 -9.82 0.24 11.38
CA SER A 74 -9.64 -0.63 12.56
C SER A 74 -8.66 -1.78 12.34
N ALA A 75 -8.28 -2.06 11.09
CA ALA A 75 -7.27 -3.05 10.78
C ALA A 75 -5.87 -2.56 11.21
N ARG A 76 -5.02 -3.51 11.58
CA ARG A 76 -3.62 -3.26 11.99
C ARG A 76 -2.72 -4.24 11.25
N PRO A 77 -2.48 -4.04 9.95
CA PRO A 77 -1.57 -4.90 9.22
C PRO A 77 -0.14 -4.76 9.77
N ALA A 78 0.54 -5.89 9.93
CA ALA A 78 1.95 -5.90 10.34
C ALA A 78 2.91 -5.62 9.18
N ALA A 79 2.44 -5.78 7.94
CA ALA A 79 3.22 -5.51 6.73
C ALA A 79 2.30 -5.18 5.56
N CYS A 80 2.79 -4.30 4.66
CA CYS A 80 2.19 -3.98 3.36
C CYS A 80 3.05 -4.50 2.19
N TYR A 81 3.82 -5.55 2.44
CA TYR A 81 4.77 -6.16 1.52
C TYR A 81 4.08 -6.63 0.23
N TYR A 82 4.51 -6.11 -0.92
CA TYR A 82 4.00 -6.45 -2.26
C TYR A 82 2.52 -6.14 -2.52
N TRP A 83 1.84 -5.36 -1.68
CA TRP A 83 0.38 -5.20 -1.79
C TRP A 83 -0.08 -4.77 -3.18
N PHE A 84 0.60 -3.83 -3.82
CA PHE A 84 0.26 -3.33 -5.17
C PHE A 84 1.41 -3.52 -6.16
N SER A 85 2.37 -4.37 -5.81
CA SER A 85 3.55 -4.61 -6.66
C SER A 85 3.15 -5.12 -8.03
N TYR A 86 3.63 -4.42 -9.06
CA TYR A 86 3.32 -4.68 -10.47
C TYR A 86 1.83 -4.64 -10.82
N CYS A 87 1.02 -3.90 -10.07
CA CYS A 87 -0.32 -3.50 -10.49
C CYS A 87 -0.21 -2.44 -11.60
N THR A 88 0.26 -2.87 -12.77
CA THR A 88 0.64 -1.97 -13.88
C THR A 88 -0.52 -1.17 -14.45
N ASN A 89 -1.75 -1.62 -14.22
CA ASN A 89 -2.98 -0.95 -14.65
C ASN A 89 -3.68 -0.17 -13.54
N LEU A 90 -3.18 -0.22 -12.31
CA LEU A 90 -3.75 0.49 -11.17
C LEU A 90 -3.61 2.01 -11.39
N ALA A 91 -4.76 2.68 -11.52
CA ALA A 91 -4.84 4.11 -11.75
C ALA A 91 -5.32 4.90 -10.53
N THR A 92 -6.19 4.29 -9.70
CA THR A 92 -6.81 4.96 -8.56
C THR A 92 -6.77 4.11 -7.29
N ILE A 93 -6.48 4.77 -6.18
CA ILE A 93 -6.62 4.21 -4.82
C ILE A 93 -7.53 5.16 -4.06
N GLU A 94 -8.70 4.69 -3.67
CA GLU A 94 -9.68 5.44 -2.88
C GLU A 94 -9.62 5.01 -1.42
N GLY A 95 -9.84 5.93 -0.49
CA GLY A 95 -9.90 5.64 0.94
C GLY A 95 -8.55 5.24 1.55
N LEU A 96 -7.43 5.59 0.92
CA LEU A 96 -6.09 5.22 1.43
C LEU A 96 -5.84 5.79 2.84
N GLU A 97 -6.55 6.85 3.23
CA GLU A 97 -6.56 7.41 4.58
C GLU A 97 -7.09 6.44 5.65
N TYR A 98 -7.84 5.40 5.25
CA TYR A 98 -8.31 4.35 6.16
C TYR A 98 -7.29 3.21 6.37
N LEU A 99 -6.16 3.23 5.67
CA LEU A 99 -5.07 2.29 5.93
C LEU A 99 -4.25 2.78 7.15
N ASN A 100 -4.41 2.11 8.28
CA ASN A 100 -3.62 2.39 9.47
C ASN A 100 -2.30 1.63 9.43
N THR A 101 -1.19 2.36 9.33
CA THR A 101 0.15 1.78 9.19
C THR A 101 0.97 1.74 10.48
N SER A 102 0.39 2.09 11.62
CA SER A 102 1.11 2.23 12.91
C SER A 102 1.79 0.95 13.42
N GLU A 103 1.39 -0.22 12.90
CA GLU A 103 2.02 -1.52 13.24
C GLU A 103 2.84 -2.11 12.08
N VAL A 104 2.94 -1.40 10.96
CA VAL A 104 3.64 -1.90 9.76
C VAL A 104 5.15 -1.82 9.97
N THR A 105 5.82 -2.95 9.73
CA THR A 105 7.29 -3.06 9.80
C THR A 105 7.96 -3.15 8.43
N SER A 106 7.23 -3.56 7.37
CA SER A 106 7.74 -3.61 6.01
C SER A 106 6.73 -3.04 5.01
N MET A 107 7.21 -2.13 4.15
CA MET A 107 6.51 -1.59 2.99
C MET A 107 7.27 -1.93 1.68
N SER A 108 8.13 -2.95 1.74
CA SER A 108 8.92 -3.39 0.60
C SER A 108 8.03 -3.70 -0.60
N PHE A 109 8.38 -3.17 -1.75
CA PHE A 109 7.68 -3.34 -3.03
C PHE A 109 6.21 -2.91 -3.02
N MET A 110 5.74 -2.14 -2.03
CA MET A 110 4.31 -1.86 -1.88
C MET A 110 3.68 -1.27 -3.14
N PHE A 111 4.34 -0.31 -3.80
CA PHE A 111 3.88 0.33 -5.04
C PHE A 111 4.79 0.06 -6.24
N SER A 112 5.77 -0.84 -6.10
CA SER A 112 6.72 -1.16 -7.16
C SER A 112 6.02 -1.50 -8.47
N GLY A 113 6.39 -0.87 -9.58
CA GLY A 113 5.81 -1.14 -10.90
C GLY A 113 4.36 -0.66 -11.09
N CYS A 114 3.85 0.24 -10.24
CA CYS A 114 2.55 0.90 -10.44
C CYS A 114 2.67 2.00 -11.50
N LYS A 115 2.57 1.61 -12.77
CA LYS A 115 2.92 2.47 -13.91
C LYS A 115 1.90 3.57 -14.23
N LYS A 116 0.66 3.50 -13.71
CA LYS A 116 -0.41 4.45 -14.04
C LYS A 116 -0.79 5.38 -12.90
N ILE A 117 -0.38 5.09 -11.66
CA ILE A 117 -0.62 5.99 -10.53
C ILE A 117 0.19 7.27 -10.76
N THR A 118 -0.48 8.42 -10.71
CA THR A 118 0.15 9.73 -10.87
C THR A 118 0.37 10.45 -9.53
N THR A 119 -0.45 10.13 -8.54
CA THR A 119 -0.43 10.79 -7.22
C THR A 119 -0.73 9.77 -6.12
N LEU A 120 0.01 9.84 -5.03
CA LEU A 120 -0.25 9.09 -3.81
C LEU A 120 -0.38 10.07 -2.63
N ASN A 121 -1.46 9.95 -1.86
CA ASN A 121 -1.61 10.66 -0.61
C ASN A 121 -1.33 9.69 0.56
N LEU A 122 -0.13 9.81 1.13
CA LEU A 122 0.37 9.02 2.26
C LEU A 122 0.43 9.87 3.55
N SER A 123 -0.33 10.97 3.63
CA SER A 123 -0.26 11.90 4.77
C SER A 123 -0.69 11.28 6.10
N ASN A 124 -1.49 10.19 6.06
CA ASN A 124 -1.88 9.44 7.23
C ASN A 124 -0.88 8.33 7.62
N PHE A 125 0.13 8.03 6.77
CA PHE A 125 1.06 6.94 7.05
C PHE A 125 1.98 7.27 8.24
N ASP A 126 1.92 6.43 9.25
CA ASP A 126 2.89 6.37 10.34
C ASP A 126 3.91 5.29 10.00
N THR A 127 5.15 5.71 9.72
CA THR A 127 6.23 4.81 9.34
C THR A 127 7.26 4.62 10.45
N SER A 128 6.95 5.01 11.68
CA SER A 128 7.87 4.99 12.82
C SER A 128 8.41 3.60 13.17
N LYS A 129 7.70 2.52 12.78
CA LYS A 129 8.10 1.12 12.97
C LYS A 129 8.66 0.45 11.72
N VAL A 130 8.65 1.14 10.58
CA VAL A 130 9.06 0.55 9.30
C VAL A 130 10.58 0.46 9.24
N THR A 131 11.06 -0.76 9.00
CA THR A 131 12.50 -1.07 8.85
C THR A 131 12.90 -1.41 7.42
N ASP A 132 11.92 -1.70 6.54
CA ASP A 132 12.16 -2.16 5.19
C ASP A 132 11.25 -1.45 4.18
N MET A 133 11.87 -0.68 3.27
CA MET A 133 11.25 0.07 2.18
C MET A 133 11.93 -0.21 0.82
N ILE A 134 12.60 -1.38 0.69
CA ILE A 134 13.21 -1.78 -0.58
C ILE A 134 12.19 -1.65 -1.71
N HIS A 135 12.57 -0.99 -2.80
CA HIS A 135 11.77 -0.86 -4.02
C HIS A 135 10.35 -0.31 -3.80
N MET A 136 10.07 0.42 -2.71
CA MET A 136 8.70 0.84 -2.39
C MET A 136 8.01 1.58 -3.53
N PHE A 137 8.74 2.42 -4.26
CA PHE A 137 8.26 3.21 -5.41
C PHE A 137 9.07 2.92 -6.69
N TYR A 138 9.70 1.75 -6.78
CA TYR A 138 10.49 1.35 -7.94
C TYR A 138 9.64 1.28 -9.21
N HIS A 139 10.10 1.86 -10.34
CA HIS A 139 9.36 1.84 -11.60
C HIS A 139 7.91 2.37 -11.54
N CYS A 140 7.68 3.41 -10.76
CA CYS A 140 6.40 4.15 -10.76
C CYS A 140 6.45 5.22 -11.86
N ASP A 141 6.41 4.79 -13.13
CA ASP A 141 6.77 5.60 -14.30
C ASP A 141 5.92 6.89 -14.46
N ALA A 142 4.66 6.89 -14.01
CA ALA A 142 3.76 8.04 -14.09
C ALA A 142 3.65 8.83 -12.78
N LEU A 143 4.26 8.36 -11.69
CA LEU A 143 4.09 8.96 -10.35
C LEU A 143 4.81 10.29 -10.26
N THR A 144 4.05 11.38 -10.19
CA THR A 144 4.59 12.73 -10.11
C THR A 144 4.63 13.28 -8.70
N THR A 145 3.69 12.89 -7.84
CA THR A 145 3.49 13.53 -6.54
C THR A 145 3.18 12.51 -5.45
N ILE A 146 3.89 12.59 -4.35
CA ILE A 146 3.65 11.81 -3.12
C ILE A 146 3.47 12.80 -1.98
N TYR A 147 2.25 12.89 -1.44
CA TYR A 147 1.96 13.70 -0.26
C TYR A 147 2.26 12.91 1.01
N VAL A 148 2.95 13.53 1.95
CA VAL A 148 3.27 12.96 3.28
C VAL A 148 3.09 13.99 4.38
N SER A 149 2.98 13.52 5.63
CA SER A 149 3.05 14.34 6.85
C SER A 149 4.36 14.09 7.61
N ASP A 150 4.53 14.73 8.76
CA ASP A 150 5.66 14.51 9.67
C ASP A 150 5.69 13.10 10.30
N LYS A 151 4.60 12.30 10.13
CA LYS A 151 4.56 10.90 10.54
C LYS A 151 5.29 9.95 9.61
N PHE A 152 5.58 10.41 8.37
CA PHE A 152 6.40 9.65 7.43
C PHE A 152 7.88 9.87 7.75
N VAL A 153 8.43 9.01 8.55
CA VAL A 153 9.82 9.03 9.01
C VAL A 153 10.60 7.82 8.49
N VAL A 154 11.92 7.95 8.35
CA VAL A 154 12.78 6.89 7.80
C VAL A 154 13.93 6.50 8.74
N ASP A 155 13.86 6.94 10.00
CA ASP A 155 14.94 6.76 10.97
C ASP A 155 15.23 5.29 11.26
N GLN A 156 14.19 4.44 11.31
CA GLN A 156 14.30 3.01 11.57
C GLN A 156 14.54 2.18 10.30
N VAL A 157 14.47 2.79 9.11
CA VAL A 157 14.63 2.07 7.85
C VAL A 157 16.10 1.68 7.67
N THR A 158 16.34 0.38 7.60
CA THR A 158 17.68 -0.21 7.36
C THR A 158 17.81 -0.76 5.94
N ASN A 159 16.68 -1.06 5.28
CA ASN A 159 16.61 -1.57 3.92
C ASN A 159 15.81 -0.59 3.04
N ASP A 160 16.50 0.13 2.17
CA ASP A 160 15.91 1.15 1.29
C ASP A 160 16.46 1.09 -0.14
N ASN A 161 17.09 -0.03 -0.50
CA ASN A 161 17.74 -0.18 -1.79
C ASN A 161 16.75 0.08 -2.94
N MET A 162 17.15 0.94 -3.87
CA MET A 162 16.39 1.29 -5.06
C MET A 162 14.94 1.78 -4.77
N MET A 163 14.72 2.44 -3.63
CA MET A 163 13.39 2.88 -3.19
C MET A 163 12.63 3.66 -4.27
N PHE A 164 13.31 4.54 -5.00
CA PHE A 164 12.74 5.40 -6.05
C PHE A 164 13.30 5.13 -7.46
N GLU A 165 14.11 4.09 -7.64
CA GLU A 165 14.79 3.87 -8.92
C GLU A 165 13.79 3.73 -10.07
N TYR A 166 14.07 4.38 -11.20
CA TYR A 166 13.22 4.49 -12.40
C TYR A 166 11.87 5.21 -12.21
N SER A 167 11.68 5.97 -11.13
CA SER A 167 10.46 6.79 -10.93
C SER A 167 10.71 8.23 -11.40
N GLU A 168 11.04 8.38 -12.68
CA GLU A 168 11.60 9.60 -13.28
C GLU A 168 10.62 10.79 -13.32
N ALA A 169 9.31 10.54 -13.16
CA ALA A 169 8.30 11.59 -13.18
C ALA A 169 8.17 12.35 -11.85
N LEU A 170 8.81 11.88 -10.76
CA LEU A 170 8.69 12.46 -9.42
C LEU A 170 9.13 13.92 -9.37
N LYS A 171 8.28 14.74 -8.73
CA LYS A 171 8.45 16.19 -8.55
C LYS A 171 8.12 16.57 -7.12
N GLY A 172 9.11 16.55 -6.25
CA GLY A 172 9.02 17.08 -4.88
C GLY A 172 9.74 18.42 -4.75
N ALA A 173 10.41 18.63 -3.64
CA ALA A 173 11.31 19.78 -3.45
C ALA A 173 12.48 19.79 -4.44
N GLN A 174 12.80 18.63 -5.02
CA GLN A 174 13.76 18.49 -6.11
C GLN A 174 13.23 17.56 -7.21
N LYS A 175 13.82 17.68 -8.41
CA LYS A 175 13.55 16.77 -9.51
C LYS A 175 14.25 15.44 -9.29
N TYR A 176 13.67 14.37 -9.83
CA TYR A 176 14.27 13.05 -9.85
C TYR A 176 15.68 13.03 -10.45
N SER A 177 16.54 12.19 -9.90
CA SER A 177 17.86 11.88 -10.42
C SER A 177 18.14 10.39 -10.20
N ASN A 178 18.63 9.72 -11.24
CA ASN A 178 18.99 8.30 -11.20
C ASN A 178 20.16 7.95 -10.26
N LEU A 179 20.80 8.96 -9.66
CA LEU A 179 21.83 8.80 -8.64
C LEU A 179 21.30 8.99 -7.22
N LYS A 180 19.97 9.25 -7.07
CA LYS A 180 19.32 9.68 -5.84
C LYS A 180 18.04 8.87 -5.64
N TYR A 181 18.16 7.65 -5.19
CA TYR A 181 17.05 6.69 -5.15
C TYR A 181 16.82 6.02 -3.79
N ASP A 182 17.54 6.44 -2.76
CA ASP A 182 17.47 5.90 -1.40
C ASP A 182 16.53 6.70 -0.48
N LYS A 183 16.40 6.29 0.78
CA LYS A 183 15.52 6.89 1.79
C LYS A 183 15.86 8.34 2.13
N THR A 184 17.07 8.84 1.85
CA THR A 184 17.44 10.23 2.16
C THR A 184 16.62 11.23 1.34
N TYR A 185 16.05 10.78 0.22
CA TYR A 185 15.12 11.56 -0.62
C TYR A 185 13.65 11.35 -0.26
N ALA A 186 13.34 10.51 0.72
CA ALA A 186 11.98 10.27 1.23
C ALA A 186 11.54 11.34 2.23
N ASN A 187 11.57 12.60 1.82
CA ASN A 187 11.15 13.74 2.63
C ASN A 187 10.61 14.88 1.74
N TYR A 188 9.82 15.80 2.32
CA TYR A 188 9.21 16.91 1.58
C TYR A 188 10.02 18.22 1.64
N ARG A 189 11.12 18.27 2.41
CA ARG A 189 11.94 19.50 2.54
C ARG A 189 12.99 19.61 1.44
N THR A 190 13.63 18.50 1.11
CA THR A 190 14.75 18.44 0.16
C THR A 190 14.65 17.24 -0.79
N GLY A 191 13.66 16.39 -0.63
CA GLY A 191 13.48 15.13 -1.34
C GLY A 191 12.38 15.15 -2.40
N TYR A 192 11.83 13.98 -2.65
CA TYR A 192 10.83 13.74 -3.69
C TYR A 192 9.38 13.88 -3.22
N PHE A 193 9.16 14.09 -1.93
CA PHE A 193 7.82 14.22 -1.37
C PHE A 193 7.31 15.66 -1.39
N THR A 194 6.00 15.80 -1.25
CA THR A 194 5.28 17.05 -1.07
C THR A 194 4.65 17.06 0.31
N CYS A 195 4.67 18.18 1.02
CA CYS A 195 3.98 18.31 2.29
C CYS A 195 2.47 18.12 2.07
N GLY A 196 1.88 17.10 2.70
CA GLY A 196 0.43 16.89 2.74
C GLY A 196 -0.17 17.86 3.75
N ILE A 197 -1.20 18.60 3.35
CA ILE A 197 -2.00 19.38 4.29
C ILE A 197 -2.80 18.36 5.10
N ASN A 198 -2.66 18.38 6.43
CA ASN A 198 -3.59 17.69 7.31
C ASN A 198 -4.92 18.45 7.23
N THR A 199 -5.89 17.92 6.47
CA THR A 199 -7.24 18.50 6.37
C THR A 199 -8.06 18.34 7.65
N ALA A 200 -7.42 18.10 8.79
CA ALA A 200 -8.07 17.95 10.10
C ALA A 200 -8.08 19.25 10.93
N ASP A 201 -7.47 20.33 10.45
CA ASP A 201 -7.35 21.61 11.15
C ASP A 201 -7.93 22.82 10.38
N ASP A 202 -8.87 22.59 9.43
CA ASP A 202 -9.68 23.66 8.81
C ASP A 202 -11.15 23.58 9.22
#